data_bafcdd540c40ff9e1895a432dd4aaff4
#
_entry.id   bafcdd540c40ff9e1895a432dd4aaff4
#
_cell.length_a   1.000
_cell.length_b   1.000
_cell.length_c   1.000
_cell.angle_alpha   90.00
_cell.angle_beta   90.00
_cell.angle_gamma   90.00
#
_symmetry.space_group_name_H-M   'P 1'
#
loop_
_entity.id
_entity.type
_entity.pdbx_description
1 polymer ?
#
loop_
_entity_poly.entity_id
_entity_poly.type
_entity_poly.pdbx_seq_one_letter_code
_entity_poly.pdbx_strand_id
1 'polypeptide(L)'
;MQNNSRQVARADAVKQFNQGVNELNQAASDFFRIPVFFSHQNLFTLGPSTPPFSKEQEFVIRMFREIKRVLLFPRTIPNTDQYPDTTLENIRRAVNSSYGAAAVLLKQTRPTDQGEPYSPFLQIEPSMAYQRGLPLLLVKQSTVKAGGIWGDAGPLAPFTPLIWFSDTTSVNEFFNSVQWQEALQNWAGQVRSGYFIQTGPVFRYKCEE
;
A
#
# COMPACT_ATOMS: atom_id res chain seq x y z
N MET A 1 5.74 4.16 -38.99
CA MET A 1 4.67 5.02 -38.47
C MET A 1 3.92 4.48 -37.25
N GLN A 2 3.85 3.16 -37.01
CA GLN A 2 3.15 2.55 -35.83
C GLN A 2 3.81 2.78 -34.46
N ASN A 3 5.11 3.05 -34.38
CA ASN A 3 5.80 3.26 -33.11
C ASN A 3 5.50 4.61 -32.44
N ASN A 4 5.21 5.63 -33.24
CA ASN A 4 4.95 6.98 -32.72
C ASN A 4 3.55 7.08 -32.06
N SER A 5 2.55 6.43 -32.62
CA SER A 5 1.18 6.39 -32.04
C SER A 5 1.11 5.62 -30.71
N ARG A 6 1.94 4.57 -30.54
CA ARG A 6 2.02 3.84 -29.25
C ARG A 6 2.73 4.63 -28.16
N GLN A 7 3.73 5.43 -28.52
CA GLN A 7 4.41 6.30 -27.54
C GLN A 7 3.51 7.46 -27.07
N VAL A 8 2.76 8.07 -27.98
CA VAL A 8 1.79 9.13 -27.66
C VAL A 8 0.67 8.59 -26.75
N ALA A 9 0.07 7.46 -27.10
CA ALA A 9 -0.97 6.83 -26.28
C ALA A 9 -0.46 6.46 -24.86
N ARG A 10 0.81 6.04 -24.74
CA ARG A 10 1.44 5.74 -23.45
C ARG A 10 1.68 7.00 -22.61
N ALA A 11 2.09 8.10 -23.25
CA ALA A 11 2.28 9.38 -22.56
C ALA A 11 0.95 9.97 -22.08
N ASP A 12 -0.13 9.82 -22.86
CA ASP A 12 -1.46 10.30 -22.48
C ASP A 12 -2.08 9.47 -21.36
N ALA A 13 -1.88 8.16 -21.35
CA ALA A 13 -2.32 7.30 -20.25
C ALA A 13 -1.59 7.60 -18.94
N VAL A 14 -0.28 7.88 -19.01
CA VAL A 14 0.52 8.32 -17.84
C VAL A 14 0.05 9.68 -17.36
N LYS A 15 -0.27 10.62 -18.26
CA LYS A 15 -0.85 11.92 -17.88
C LYS A 15 -2.20 11.78 -17.19
N GLN A 16 -3.12 10.99 -17.75
CA GLN A 16 -4.44 10.75 -17.15
C GLN A 16 -4.34 10.08 -15.79
N PHE A 17 -3.44 9.09 -15.64
CA PHE A 17 -3.17 8.46 -14.35
C PHE A 17 -2.62 9.46 -13.34
N ASN A 18 -1.61 10.24 -13.71
CA ASN A 18 -1.03 11.28 -12.85
C ASN A 18 -2.02 12.40 -12.54
N GLN A 19 -2.89 12.76 -13.46
CA GLN A 19 -3.95 13.74 -13.25
C GLN A 19 -4.98 13.21 -12.24
N GLY A 20 -5.43 11.97 -12.35
CA GLY A 20 -6.30 11.33 -11.36
C GLY A 20 -5.66 11.22 -9.97
N VAL A 21 -4.37 10.92 -9.89
CA VAL A 21 -3.60 10.92 -8.64
C VAL A 21 -3.47 12.34 -8.07
N ASN A 22 -3.24 13.34 -8.91
CA ASN A 22 -3.12 14.73 -8.49
C ASN A 22 -4.45 15.32 -8.02
N GLU A 23 -5.56 15.03 -8.69
CA GLU A 23 -6.90 15.43 -8.25
C GLU A 23 -7.27 14.78 -6.91
N LEU A 24 -6.92 13.50 -6.71
CA LEU A 24 -7.05 12.83 -5.42
C LEU A 24 -6.14 13.43 -4.35
N ASN A 25 -4.97 13.95 -4.71
CA ASN A 25 -4.05 14.59 -3.79
C ASN A 25 -4.48 16.04 -3.46
N GLN A 26 -5.03 16.79 -4.41
CA GLN A 26 -5.57 18.13 -4.16
C GLN A 26 -6.80 18.11 -3.25
N ALA A 27 -7.73 17.20 -3.48
CA ALA A 27 -8.87 17.00 -2.57
C ALA A 27 -8.45 16.52 -1.17
N ALA A 28 -7.22 16.02 -1.02
CA ALA A 28 -6.67 15.54 0.25
C ALA A 28 -5.86 16.61 1.00
N SER A 29 -5.49 17.73 0.37
CA SER A 29 -4.65 18.77 0.98
C SER A 29 -5.38 19.60 2.05
N ASP A 30 -6.71 19.60 2.02
CA ASP A 30 -7.53 20.44 2.89
C ASP A 30 -7.73 19.87 4.30
N PHE A 31 -7.32 18.62 4.54
CA PHE A 31 -7.46 17.97 5.85
C PHE A 31 -6.15 17.32 6.28
N PHE A 32 -5.77 17.56 7.54
CA PHE A 32 -4.68 16.81 8.15
C PHE A 32 -4.96 15.32 8.15
N ARG A 33 -4.04 14.54 7.60
CA ARG A 33 -4.14 13.07 7.53
C ARG A 33 -2.88 12.43 8.08
N ILE A 34 -3.05 11.39 8.87
CA ILE A 34 -1.93 10.66 9.47
C ILE A 34 -1.26 9.83 8.37
N PRO A 35 0.06 10.01 8.13
CA PRO A 35 0.77 9.27 7.11
C PRO A 35 0.93 7.80 7.49
N VAL A 36 0.64 6.93 6.53
CA VAL A 36 0.86 5.47 6.61
C VAL A 36 1.64 5.02 5.38
N PHE A 37 2.54 4.07 5.55
CA PHE A 37 3.26 3.49 4.45
C PHE A 37 2.38 2.49 3.70
N PHE A 38 2.34 2.55 2.37
CA PHE A 38 1.59 1.61 1.55
C PHE A 38 2.51 0.91 0.56
N SER A 39 2.80 -0.35 0.85
CA SER A 39 3.60 -1.27 0.04
C SER A 39 2.74 -1.99 -0.99
N HIS A 40 3.07 -1.88 -2.26
CA HIS A 40 2.37 -2.56 -3.35
C HIS A 40 3.29 -2.80 -4.54
N GLN A 41 2.93 -3.79 -5.39
CA GLN A 41 3.62 -4.01 -6.65
C GLN A 41 3.44 -2.80 -7.58
N ASN A 42 4.41 -2.65 -8.49
CA ASN A 42 4.28 -1.69 -9.58
C ASN A 42 3.03 -2.02 -10.41
N LEU A 43 2.17 -1.05 -10.62
CA LEU A 43 0.92 -1.22 -11.37
C LEU A 43 1.14 -1.77 -12.78
N PHE A 44 2.27 -1.44 -13.41
CA PHE A 44 2.61 -1.94 -14.75
C PHE A 44 3.03 -3.42 -14.77
N THR A 45 3.35 -4.01 -13.63
CA THR A 45 3.59 -5.47 -13.53
C THR A 45 2.31 -6.24 -13.26
N LEU A 46 1.26 -5.57 -12.80
CA LEU A 46 -0.04 -6.16 -12.50
C LEU A 46 -0.97 -6.24 -13.71
N GLY A 47 -0.74 -5.44 -14.75
CA GLY A 47 -1.63 -5.40 -15.90
C GLY A 47 -1.18 -4.45 -17.01
N PRO A 48 -2.07 -4.15 -17.94
CA PRO A 48 -1.78 -3.27 -19.06
C PRO A 48 -1.52 -1.83 -18.61
N SER A 49 -0.74 -1.08 -19.41
CA SER A 49 -0.48 0.35 -19.14
C SER A 49 -1.62 1.27 -19.56
N THR A 50 -2.62 0.75 -20.24
CA THR A 50 -3.80 1.48 -20.73
C THR A 50 -5.07 0.73 -20.36
N PRO A 51 -6.18 1.43 -20.09
CA PRO A 51 -7.47 0.77 -19.86
C PRO A 51 -7.89 -0.18 -21.00
N PRO A 52 -8.64 -1.23 -20.68
CA PRO A 52 -9.17 -1.57 -19.35
C PRO A 52 -8.09 -2.12 -18.43
N PHE A 53 -8.11 -1.68 -17.16
CA PHE A 53 -7.17 -2.15 -16.15
C PHE A 53 -7.50 -3.58 -15.70
N SER A 54 -6.47 -4.31 -15.23
CA SER A 54 -6.68 -5.62 -14.62
C SER A 54 -7.37 -5.47 -13.25
N LYS A 55 -7.99 -6.56 -12.78
CA LYS A 55 -8.59 -6.60 -11.44
C LYS A 55 -7.57 -6.33 -10.33
N GLU A 56 -6.32 -6.71 -10.54
CA GLU A 56 -5.22 -6.44 -9.61
C GLU A 56 -4.85 -4.95 -9.57
N GLN A 57 -4.82 -4.28 -10.71
CA GLN A 57 -4.62 -2.82 -10.78
C GLN A 57 -5.78 -2.08 -10.11
N GLU A 58 -7.02 -2.48 -10.39
CA GLU A 58 -8.23 -1.93 -9.75
C GLU A 58 -8.19 -2.13 -8.23
N PHE A 59 -7.70 -3.28 -7.78
CA PHE A 59 -7.55 -3.59 -6.36
C PHE A 59 -6.62 -2.58 -5.66
N VAL A 60 -5.43 -2.33 -6.22
CA VAL A 60 -4.48 -1.35 -5.66
C VAL A 60 -5.09 0.05 -5.63
N ILE A 61 -5.72 0.49 -6.73
CA ILE A 61 -6.38 1.80 -6.80
C ILE A 61 -7.48 1.91 -5.75
N ARG A 62 -8.29 0.85 -5.57
CA ARG A 62 -9.34 0.82 -4.56
C ARG A 62 -8.75 0.86 -3.15
N MET A 63 -7.67 0.14 -2.89
CA MET A 63 -6.98 0.16 -1.59
C MET A 63 -6.52 1.58 -1.20
N PHE A 64 -5.96 2.34 -2.14
CA PHE A 64 -5.64 3.75 -1.93
C PHE A 64 -6.86 4.57 -1.49
N ARG A 65 -8.00 4.38 -2.14
CA ARG A 65 -9.25 5.09 -1.82
C ARG A 65 -9.75 4.70 -0.44
N GLU A 66 -9.71 3.42 -0.08
CA GLU A 66 -10.15 2.93 1.22
C GLU A 66 -9.29 3.49 2.37
N ILE A 67 -7.96 3.52 2.21
CA ILE A 67 -7.07 4.14 3.19
C ILE A 67 -7.39 5.64 3.36
N LYS A 68 -7.61 6.35 2.26
CA LYS A 68 -7.99 7.76 2.29
C LYS A 68 -9.36 8.00 2.91
N ARG A 69 -10.31 7.08 2.69
CA ARG A 69 -11.67 7.15 3.27
C ARG A 69 -11.65 7.14 4.80
N VAL A 70 -10.71 6.44 5.40
CA VAL A 70 -10.52 6.44 6.85
C VAL A 70 -9.58 7.55 7.34
N LEU A 71 -9.42 8.63 6.56
CA LEU A 71 -8.64 9.82 6.90
C LEU A 71 -7.14 9.56 7.16
N LEU A 72 -6.59 8.56 6.52
CA LEU A 72 -5.15 8.30 6.51
C LEU A 72 -4.54 8.75 5.17
N PHE A 73 -3.23 8.99 5.14
CA PHE A 73 -2.49 9.39 3.95
C PHE A 73 -1.55 8.26 3.51
N PRO A 74 -1.91 7.47 2.47
CA PRO A 74 -1.05 6.41 1.97
C PRO A 74 0.17 6.99 1.25
N ARG A 75 1.35 6.75 1.80
CA ARG A 75 2.65 7.10 1.21
C ARG A 75 3.23 5.88 0.52
N THR A 76 3.63 6.07 -0.71
CA THR A 76 4.38 5.08 -1.49
C THR A 76 5.75 5.66 -1.81
N ILE A 77 6.67 4.82 -2.24
CA ILE A 77 7.93 5.30 -2.79
C ILE A 77 7.68 5.62 -4.26
N PRO A 78 7.72 6.90 -4.63
CA PRO A 78 7.60 7.26 -6.02
C PRO A 78 8.82 6.74 -6.78
N ASN A 79 8.58 6.10 -7.91
CA ASN A 79 9.63 5.74 -8.86
C ASN A 79 10.04 7.01 -9.63
N THR A 80 10.69 7.95 -8.95
CA THR A 80 11.12 9.24 -9.50
C THR A 80 12.63 9.37 -9.36
N ASP A 81 13.24 10.06 -10.29
CA ASP A 81 14.69 10.39 -10.30
C ASP A 81 15.11 11.28 -9.12
N GLN A 82 14.19 11.71 -8.28
CA GLN A 82 14.45 12.51 -7.08
C GLN A 82 15.16 11.75 -5.95
N TYR A 83 15.17 10.41 -6.02
CA TYR A 83 15.81 9.56 -5.03
C TYR A 83 16.79 8.60 -5.71
N PRO A 84 17.90 9.10 -6.28
CA PRO A 84 18.91 8.24 -6.94
C PRO A 84 19.64 7.33 -5.94
N ASP A 85 19.58 7.70 -4.65
CA ASP A 85 20.23 6.94 -3.58
C ASP A 85 19.47 5.66 -3.26
N THR A 86 20.14 4.73 -2.66
CA THR A 86 19.69 3.36 -2.43
C THR A 86 18.20 3.27 -2.09
N THR A 87 17.47 2.54 -2.91
CA THR A 87 16.02 2.30 -2.75
C THR A 87 15.68 1.87 -1.32
N LEU A 88 16.53 1.11 -0.67
CA LEU A 88 16.36 0.63 0.70
C LEU A 88 16.37 1.75 1.74
N GLU A 89 17.23 2.76 1.60
CA GLU A 89 17.27 3.91 2.52
C GLU A 89 15.99 4.76 2.37
N ASN A 90 15.51 4.94 1.16
CA ASN A 90 14.26 5.66 0.90
C ASN A 90 13.05 4.94 1.48
N ILE A 91 13.01 3.61 1.37
CA ILE A 91 12.01 2.76 2.02
C ILE A 91 12.06 2.98 3.52
N ARG A 92 13.24 2.87 4.12
CA ARG A 92 13.44 3.07 5.56
C ARG A 92 12.96 4.44 6.03
N ARG A 93 13.28 5.52 5.30
CA ARG A 93 12.81 6.88 5.61
C ARG A 93 11.28 6.99 5.51
N ALA A 94 10.67 6.42 4.48
CA ALA A 94 9.22 6.44 4.29
C ALA A 94 8.50 5.66 5.42
N VAL A 95 8.99 4.47 5.77
CA VAL A 95 8.48 3.68 6.90
C VAL A 95 8.68 4.43 8.21
N ASN A 96 9.87 5.02 8.42
CA ASN A 96 10.20 5.74 9.65
C ASN A 96 9.36 7.00 9.88
N SER A 97 8.84 7.61 8.85
CA SER A 97 7.98 8.78 8.91
C SER A 97 6.48 8.44 8.77
N SER A 98 6.10 7.19 9.02
CA SER A 98 4.73 6.69 8.98
C SER A 98 4.30 6.13 10.34
N TYR A 99 2.99 6.12 10.59
CA TYR A 99 2.39 5.66 11.85
C TYR A 99 1.64 4.34 11.73
N GLY A 100 1.66 3.75 10.55
CA GLY A 100 1.15 2.43 10.24
C GLY A 100 1.63 1.99 8.88
N ALA A 101 1.45 0.72 8.55
CA ALA A 101 1.76 0.20 7.23
C ALA A 101 0.65 -0.70 6.72
N ALA A 102 0.33 -0.54 5.45
CA ALA A 102 -0.51 -1.45 4.69
C ALA A 102 0.32 -2.07 3.57
N ALA A 103 0.09 -3.34 3.26
CA ALA A 103 0.76 -3.98 2.15
C ALA A 103 -0.18 -4.93 1.41
N VAL A 104 0.00 -5.02 0.07
CA VAL A 104 -0.77 -5.95 -0.77
C VAL A 104 0.17 -6.81 -1.59
N LEU A 105 -0.14 -8.09 -1.67
CA LEU A 105 0.56 -9.06 -2.50
C LEU A 105 -0.42 -9.66 -3.51
N LEU A 106 -0.29 -9.27 -4.77
CA LEU A 106 -1.18 -9.65 -5.86
C LEU A 106 -0.41 -10.45 -6.93
N LYS A 107 -1.15 -11.17 -7.75
CA LYS A 107 -0.61 -11.91 -8.88
C LYS A 107 -0.12 -10.95 -9.95
N GLN A 108 1.15 -11.06 -10.32
CA GLN A 108 1.72 -10.30 -11.43
C GLN A 108 1.43 -10.97 -12.77
N THR A 109 1.20 -10.17 -13.80
CA THR A 109 1.08 -10.66 -15.19
C THR A 109 2.45 -10.86 -15.83
N ARG A 110 3.49 -10.22 -15.29
CA ARG A 110 4.86 -10.33 -15.75
C ARG A 110 5.75 -10.65 -14.56
N PRO A 111 6.66 -11.62 -14.65
CA PRO A 111 7.66 -11.84 -13.62
C PRO A 111 8.53 -10.56 -13.47
N THR A 112 9.22 -10.45 -12.35
CA THR A 112 10.28 -9.45 -12.21
C THR A 112 11.39 -9.72 -13.22
N ASP A 113 12.27 -8.73 -13.45
CA ASP A 113 13.42 -8.89 -14.35
C ASP A 113 14.36 -10.05 -13.93
N GLN A 114 14.25 -10.48 -12.66
CA GLN A 114 14.98 -11.61 -12.09
C GLN A 114 14.19 -12.93 -12.13
N GLY A 115 13.01 -12.95 -12.76
CA GLY A 115 12.15 -14.14 -12.86
C GLY A 115 11.35 -14.46 -11.58
N GLU A 116 11.42 -13.61 -10.56
CA GLU A 116 10.71 -13.79 -9.30
C GLU A 116 9.21 -13.53 -9.46
N PRO A 117 8.33 -14.29 -8.75
CA PRO A 117 6.89 -14.14 -8.83
C PRO A 117 6.37 -12.80 -8.28
N TYR A 118 7.16 -12.12 -7.47
CA TYR A 118 6.91 -10.79 -6.91
C TYR A 118 8.21 -10.15 -6.42
N SER A 119 8.20 -8.84 -6.27
CA SER A 119 9.37 -8.09 -5.78
C SER A 119 9.74 -8.47 -4.34
N PRO A 120 11.02 -8.73 -4.03
CA PRO A 120 11.50 -8.96 -2.65
C PRO A 120 11.16 -7.82 -1.68
N PHE A 121 10.97 -6.60 -2.17
CA PHE A 121 10.58 -5.45 -1.34
C PHE A 121 9.26 -5.66 -0.62
N LEU A 122 8.33 -6.45 -1.19
CA LEU A 122 7.08 -6.83 -0.52
C LEU A 122 7.27 -7.71 0.72
N GLN A 123 8.45 -8.30 0.90
CA GLN A 123 8.84 -8.95 2.16
C GLN A 123 9.53 -7.96 3.10
N ILE A 124 10.43 -7.14 2.56
CA ILE A 124 11.30 -6.23 3.33
C ILE A 124 10.48 -5.10 3.96
N GLU A 125 9.65 -4.45 3.17
CA GLU A 125 8.90 -3.25 3.59
C GLU A 125 7.96 -3.50 4.79
N PRO A 126 7.06 -4.49 4.76
CA PRO A 126 6.23 -4.77 5.92
C PRO A 126 7.02 -5.35 7.10
N SER A 127 8.15 -6.04 6.84
CA SER A 127 9.03 -6.51 7.93
C SER A 127 9.70 -5.35 8.65
N MET A 128 10.14 -4.30 7.94
CA MET A 128 10.66 -3.07 8.56
C MET A 128 9.59 -2.36 9.40
N ALA A 129 8.36 -2.29 8.90
CA ALA A 129 7.25 -1.70 9.62
C ALA A 129 6.92 -2.48 10.91
N TYR A 130 6.94 -3.82 10.84
CA TYR A 130 6.78 -4.68 12.00
C TYR A 130 7.87 -4.48 13.04
N GLN A 131 9.14 -4.50 12.63
CA GLN A 131 10.27 -4.29 13.52
C GLN A 131 10.17 -2.95 14.27
N ARG A 132 9.56 -1.96 13.64
CA ARG A 132 9.31 -0.66 14.25
C ARG A 132 8.09 -0.63 15.17
N GLY A 133 7.32 -1.70 15.24
CA GLY A 133 6.08 -1.77 16.03
C GLY A 133 4.90 -1.03 15.41
N LEU A 134 4.92 -0.78 14.09
CA LEU A 134 3.80 -0.14 13.41
C LEU A 134 2.63 -1.12 13.24
N PRO A 135 1.37 -0.65 13.40
CA PRO A 135 0.20 -1.44 13.03
C PRO A 135 0.25 -1.85 11.56
N LEU A 136 0.01 -3.15 11.27
CA LEU A 136 0.06 -3.71 9.94
C LEU A 136 -1.32 -4.10 9.43
N LEU A 137 -1.59 -3.80 8.16
CA LEU A 137 -2.74 -4.29 7.39
C LEU A 137 -2.22 -5.00 6.14
N LEU A 138 -2.27 -6.33 6.14
CA LEU A 138 -1.76 -7.15 5.04
C LEU A 138 -2.93 -7.78 4.26
N VAL A 139 -2.85 -7.71 2.92
CA VAL A 139 -3.81 -8.37 2.03
C VAL A 139 -3.06 -9.18 0.99
N LYS A 140 -3.46 -10.44 0.81
CA LYS A 140 -2.87 -11.36 -0.16
C LYS A 140 -3.94 -11.90 -1.10
N GLN A 141 -3.66 -11.93 -2.40
CA GLN A 141 -4.48 -12.66 -3.35
C GLN A 141 -4.29 -14.17 -3.18
N SER A 142 -5.38 -14.93 -3.14
CA SER A 142 -5.38 -16.38 -2.85
C SER A 142 -4.50 -17.19 -3.79
N THR A 143 -4.38 -16.78 -5.03
CA THR A 143 -3.61 -17.48 -6.08
C THR A 143 -2.10 -17.26 -5.96
N VAL A 144 -1.63 -16.36 -5.10
CA VAL A 144 -0.19 -16.10 -4.92
C VAL A 144 0.36 -16.97 -3.80
N LYS A 145 1.31 -17.83 -4.15
CA LYS A 145 2.08 -18.59 -3.16
C LYS A 145 3.25 -17.75 -2.68
N ALA A 146 3.33 -17.50 -1.39
CA ALA A 146 4.42 -16.75 -0.78
C ALA A 146 4.65 -17.23 0.65
N GLY A 147 5.92 -17.29 1.04
CA GLY A 147 6.35 -17.56 2.41
C GLY A 147 6.66 -16.28 3.20
N GLY A 148 7.41 -16.41 4.29
CA GLY A 148 7.81 -15.29 5.12
C GLY A 148 6.61 -14.58 5.77
N ILE A 149 6.59 -13.26 5.67
CA ILE A 149 5.51 -12.43 6.24
C ILE A 149 4.12 -12.71 5.60
N TRP A 150 4.10 -13.31 4.42
CA TRP A 150 2.91 -13.67 3.66
C TRP A 150 2.51 -15.13 3.82
N GLY A 151 3.24 -15.89 4.64
CA GLY A 151 3.01 -17.32 4.84
C GLY A 151 1.60 -17.60 5.32
N ASP A 152 1.06 -18.75 4.92
CA ASP A 152 -0.22 -19.22 5.42
C ASP A 152 -0.09 -19.53 6.92
N ALA A 153 -1.16 -19.25 7.65
CA ALA A 153 -1.20 -19.35 9.10
C ALA A 153 -0.66 -20.68 9.62
N GLY A 154 0.57 -20.64 10.11
CA GLY A 154 1.16 -21.68 10.94
C GLY A 154 1.52 -21.08 12.28
N PRO A 155 1.85 -21.88 13.28
CA PRO A 155 2.22 -21.39 14.61
C PRO A 155 3.44 -20.47 14.62
N LEU A 156 4.16 -20.37 13.50
CA LEU A 156 5.31 -19.50 13.29
C LEU A 156 5.02 -18.32 12.35
N ALA A 157 3.80 -18.22 11.80
CA ALA A 157 3.43 -17.06 10.98
C ALA A 157 3.10 -15.91 11.91
N PRO A 158 3.90 -14.82 11.95
CA PRO A 158 3.65 -13.71 12.87
C PRO A 158 2.41 -12.89 12.47
N PHE A 159 1.84 -13.16 11.28
CA PHE A 159 0.76 -12.37 10.71
C PHE A 159 -0.27 -13.24 10.01
N THR A 160 -1.52 -12.77 10.02
CA THR A 160 -2.61 -13.36 9.25
C THR A 160 -3.08 -12.34 8.23
N PRO A 161 -2.60 -12.41 6.97
CA PRO A 161 -3.09 -11.52 5.94
C PRO A 161 -4.56 -11.81 5.62
N LEU A 162 -5.31 -10.76 5.27
CA LEU A 162 -6.63 -10.91 4.66
C LEU A 162 -6.47 -11.54 3.28
N ILE A 163 -7.28 -12.54 2.97
CA ILE A 163 -7.19 -13.24 1.69
C ILE A 163 -8.28 -12.75 0.74
N TRP A 164 -7.86 -12.24 -0.41
CA TRP A 164 -8.77 -11.95 -1.52
C TRP A 164 -8.86 -13.15 -2.46
N PHE A 165 -10.00 -13.81 -2.48
CA PHE A 165 -10.30 -14.92 -3.39
C PHE A 165 -10.72 -14.41 -4.77
N SER A 166 -9.75 -13.98 -5.55
CA SER A 166 -9.96 -13.27 -6.83
C SER A 166 -10.68 -14.04 -7.92
N ASP A 167 -10.84 -15.36 -7.76
CA ASP A 167 -11.55 -16.22 -8.72
C ASP A 167 -13.05 -16.29 -8.43
N THR A 168 -13.46 -15.99 -7.20
CA THR A 168 -14.85 -16.08 -6.74
C THR A 168 -15.40 -14.75 -6.21
N THR A 169 -14.52 -13.79 -5.90
CA THR A 169 -14.89 -12.52 -5.27
C THR A 169 -14.36 -11.36 -6.09
N SER A 170 -15.23 -10.50 -6.56
CA SER A 170 -14.83 -9.28 -7.25
C SER A 170 -14.14 -8.29 -6.30
N VAL A 171 -13.43 -7.31 -6.86
CA VAL A 171 -12.81 -6.22 -6.09
C VAL A 171 -13.84 -5.49 -5.24
N ASN A 172 -15.00 -5.17 -5.81
CA ASN A 172 -16.06 -4.47 -5.07
C ASN A 172 -16.64 -5.30 -3.93
N GLU A 173 -16.88 -6.59 -4.13
CA GLU A 173 -17.38 -7.48 -3.07
C GLU A 173 -16.38 -7.59 -1.93
N PHE A 174 -15.10 -7.74 -2.23
CA PHE A 174 -14.05 -7.78 -1.19
C PHE A 174 -14.08 -6.50 -0.33
N PHE A 175 -14.02 -5.33 -0.96
CA PHE A 175 -13.96 -4.06 -0.23
C PHE A 175 -15.29 -3.67 0.45
N ASN A 176 -16.40 -4.28 0.07
CA ASN A 176 -17.70 -4.11 0.72
C ASN A 176 -17.96 -5.19 1.80
N SER A 177 -17.09 -6.18 1.95
CA SER A 177 -17.23 -7.23 2.94
C SER A 177 -17.09 -6.70 4.37
N VAL A 178 -17.83 -7.30 5.30
CA VAL A 178 -17.73 -6.98 6.73
C VAL A 178 -16.29 -7.18 7.22
N GLN A 179 -15.66 -8.29 6.84
CA GLN A 179 -14.29 -8.62 7.23
C GLN A 179 -13.29 -7.51 6.85
N TRP A 180 -13.38 -6.99 5.62
CA TRP A 180 -12.54 -5.88 5.20
C TRP A 180 -12.81 -4.60 6.00
N GLN A 181 -14.09 -4.24 6.17
CA GLN A 181 -14.48 -3.02 6.85
C GLN A 181 -14.02 -3.02 8.32
N GLU A 182 -14.19 -4.13 9.02
CA GLU A 182 -13.72 -4.29 10.40
C GLU A 182 -12.20 -4.22 10.49
N ALA A 183 -11.48 -4.95 9.63
CA ALA A 183 -10.02 -4.92 9.62
C ALA A 183 -9.47 -3.52 9.33
N LEU A 184 -10.05 -2.81 8.35
CA LEU A 184 -9.65 -1.45 8.03
C LEU A 184 -9.89 -0.49 9.19
N GLN A 185 -11.05 -0.55 9.85
CA GLN A 185 -11.39 0.33 10.98
C GLN A 185 -10.51 0.03 12.19
N ASN A 186 -10.30 -1.23 12.52
CA ASN A 186 -9.44 -1.65 13.63
C ASN A 186 -7.99 -1.19 13.40
N TRP A 187 -7.45 -1.42 12.21
CA TRP A 187 -6.12 -0.94 11.85
C TRP A 187 -6.02 0.58 11.90
N ALA A 188 -6.98 1.29 11.33
CA ALA A 188 -7.00 2.75 11.35
C ALA A 188 -7.10 3.31 12.78
N GLY A 189 -7.83 2.64 13.67
CA GLY A 189 -7.89 2.95 15.10
C GLY A 189 -6.52 2.82 15.77
N GLN A 190 -5.80 1.72 15.52
CA GLN A 190 -4.45 1.50 16.03
C GLN A 190 -3.46 2.57 15.52
N VAL A 191 -3.52 2.92 14.23
CA VAL A 191 -2.70 3.98 13.63
C VAL A 191 -2.94 5.32 14.32
N ARG A 192 -4.19 5.70 14.55
CA ARG A 192 -4.54 6.95 15.25
C ARG A 192 -4.05 6.94 16.69
N SER A 193 -4.26 5.85 17.42
CA SER A 193 -3.77 5.68 18.78
C SER A 193 -2.25 5.85 18.85
N GLY A 194 -1.51 5.16 17.98
CA GLY A 194 -0.06 5.28 17.89
C GLY A 194 0.40 6.70 17.56
N TYR A 195 -0.28 7.38 16.64
CA TYR A 195 0.00 8.78 16.33
C TYR A 195 -0.18 9.69 17.53
N PHE A 196 -1.31 9.60 18.24
CA PHE A 196 -1.57 10.45 19.41
C PHE A 196 -0.63 10.18 20.57
N ILE A 197 -0.25 8.91 20.80
CA ILE A 197 0.74 8.57 21.82
C ILE A 197 2.11 9.17 21.53
N GLN A 198 2.53 9.17 20.26
CA GLN A 198 3.85 9.66 19.84
C GLN A 198 3.92 11.19 19.71
N THR A 199 2.81 11.84 19.39
CA THR A 199 2.78 13.28 19.11
C THR A 199 2.05 14.10 20.16
N GLY A 200 1.35 13.45 21.08
CA GLY A 200 0.64 14.11 22.17
C GLY A 200 1.58 14.88 23.08
N PRO A 201 1.18 16.04 23.59
CA PRO A 201 2.00 16.80 24.53
C PRO A 201 2.16 16.01 25.83
N VAL A 202 3.41 15.87 26.27
CA VAL A 202 3.71 15.29 27.60
C VAL A 202 3.47 16.38 28.64
N PHE A 203 2.28 16.41 29.24
CA PHE A 203 2.01 17.26 30.38
C PHE A 203 2.74 16.69 31.59
N ARG A 204 3.86 17.32 31.95
CA ARG A 204 4.50 17.07 33.24
C ARG A 204 3.82 17.97 34.26
N TYR A 205 2.89 17.42 35.04
CA TYR A 205 2.46 18.08 36.25
C TYR A 205 3.64 18.01 37.23
N LYS A 206 4.31 19.13 37.49
CA LYS A 206 5.10 19.27 38.71
C LYS A 206 4.09 19.41 39.85
N CYS A 207 3.91 18.36 40.66
CA CYS A 207 3.39 18.57 42.01
C CYS A 207 4.51 19.34 42.71
N GLU A 208 4.31 20.63 42.92
CA GLU A 208 5.11 21.37 43.91
C GLU A 208 4.66 20.87 45.28
N GLU A 209 5.56 20.16 45.97
CA GLU A 209 5.43 19.84 47.39
C GLU A 209 5.67 21.11 48.24
#